data_7733c427b55848d127c730270af1d363
#
_entry.id   7733c427b55848d127c730270af1d363
#
_cell.length_a   1.000
_cell.length_b   1.000
_cell.length_c   1.000
_cell.angle_alpha   90.00
_cell.angle_beta   90.00
_cell.angle_gamma   90.00
#
_symmetry.space_group_name_H-M   'P 1'
#
loop_
_entity.id
_entity.type
_entity.pdbx_description
1 polymer ?
#
loop_
_entity_poly.entity_id
_entity_poly.type
_entity_poly.pdbx_seq_one_letter_code
_entity_poly.pdbx_strand_id
1 'polypeptide(L)'
;HGLFAVADTVKESSRQAIGELHALGIKTVMLTGDNAHTARAIASQVGIDEALGDLLPEDKLKAIEAKIGKGGRNSENQKVGMVGDGINDAPALARSDIGFAMGAAGTGTAIETADVALMDDDLRKLPRFVRLSRQTHTLLIQNIVLALGIKAVFLVLTLTGAGTMWMAVFADVGASLLVVANGLRLVRFRG
;
A
#
# COMPACT_ATOMS: atom_id res chain seq x y z
N HIS A 1 -45.86 17.60 -12.81
CA HIS A 1 -44.39 17.53 -12.99
C HIS A 1 -43.80 17.02 -11.69
N GLY A 2 -43.23 15.82 -11.68
CA GLY A 2 -42.53 15.25 -10.53
C GLY A 2 -41.03 15.33 -10.77
N LEU A 3 -40.28 15.71 -9.76
CA LEU A 3 -38.82 15.70 -9.76
C LEU A 3 -38.35 14.43 -9.05
N PHE A 4 -37.62 13.56 -9.75
CA PHE A 4 -36.99 12.40 -9.16
C PHE A 4 -35.51 12.76 -8.94
N ALA A 5 -35.08 12.77 -7.69
CA ALA A 5 -33.65 12.87 -7.33
C ALA A 5 -33.15 11.46 -7.05
N VAL A 6 -32.18 10.97 -7.82
CA VAL A 6 -31.44 9.74 -7.54
C VAL A 6 -30.09 10.15 -6.99
N ALA A 7 -29.84 9.76 -5.75
CA ALA A 7 -28.54 9.94 -5.12
C ALA A 7 -27.95 8.55 -4.81
N ASP A 8 -26.73 8.32 -5.24
CA ASP A 8 -25.99 7.12 -4.86
C ASP A 8 -25.52 7.24 -3.42
N THR A 9 -25.73 6.21 -2.62
CA THR A 9 -25.37 6.22 -1.20
C THR A 9 -23.95 5.73 -1.02
N VAL A 10 -23.14 6.54 -0.37
CA VAL A 10 -21.77 6.16 0.00
C VAL A 10 -21.81 4.98 0.97
N LYS A 11 -21.06 3.92 0.67
CA LYS A 11 -20.90 2.76 1.57
C LYS A 11 -20.22 3.19 2.88
N GLU A 12 -20.77 2.79 4.02
CA GLU A 12 -20.16 3.06 5.34
C GLU A 12 -18.75 2.45 5.46
N SER A 13 -18.51 1.31 4.79
CA SER A 13 -17.19 0.69 4.68
C SER A 13 -16.14 1.60 4.03
N SER A 14 -16.56 2.46 3.08
CA SER A 14 -15.65 3.43 2.44
C SER A 14 -15.23 4.52 3.42
N ARG A 15 -16.17 5.07 4.21
CA ARG A 15 -15.86 6.05 5.25
C ARG A 15 -14.90 5.49 6.29
N GLN A 16 -15.15 4.26 6.75
CA GLN A 16 -14.26 3.58 7.69
C GLN A 16 -12.85 3.41 7.09
N ALA A 17 -12.75 2.95 5.84
CA ALA A 17 -11.47 2.76 5.16
C ALA A 17 -10.65 4.05 5.04
N ILE A 18 -11.31 5.17 4.67
CA ILE A 18 -10.66 6.49 4.58
C ILE A 18 -10.17 6.93 5.97
N GLY A 19 -10.99 6.81 7.01
CA GLY A 19 -10.58 7.13 8.39
C GLY A 19 -9.36 6.31 8.85
N GLU A 20 -9.31 5.02 8.52
CA GLU A 20 -8.17 4.16 8.84
C GLU A 20 -6.91 4.53 8.03
N LEU A 21 -7.04 4.94 6.76
CA LEU A 21 -5.92 5.45 5.95
C LEU A 21 -5.35 6.74 6.55
N HIS A 22 -6.23 7.67 6.98
CA HIS A 22 -5.81 8.89 7.68
C HIS A 22 -5.08 8.59 8.99
N ALA A 23 -5.55 7.62 9.77
CA ALA A 23 -4.87 7.17 10.98
C ALA A 23 -3.47 6.60 10.70
N LEU A 24 -3.23 6.11 9.49
CA LEU A 24 -1.91 5.66 9.00
C LEU A 24 -1.05 6.79 8.41
N GLY A 25 -1.56 8.05 8.42
CA GLY A 25 -0.89 9.22 7.86
C GLY A 25 -0.92 9.29 6.32
N ILE A 26 -1.88 8.61 5.69
CA ILE A 26 -2.05 8.58 4.23
C ILE A 26 -3.06 9.63 3.84
N LYS A 27 -2.68 10.51 2.91
CA LYS A 27 -3.59 11.46 2.27
C LYS A 27 -4.37 10.78 1.16
N THR A 28 -5.64 11.13 1.05
CA THR A 28 -6.56 10.54 0.10
C THR A 28 -7.02 11.57 -0.94
N VAL A 29 -7.05 11.14 -2.20
CA VAL A 29 -7.47 11.97 -3.34
C VAL A 29 -8.46 11.19 -4.18
N MET A 30 -9.58 11.80 -4.51
CA MET A 30 -10.59 11.25 -5.40
C MET A 30 -10.39 11.81 -6.81
N LEU A 31 -10.28 10.92 -7.80
CA LEU A 31 -10.20 11.27 -9.22
C LEU A 31 -11.42 10.67 -9.93
N THR A 32 -12.31 11.50 -10.44
CA THR A 32 -13.54 11.03 -11.09
C THR A 32 -13.83 11.80 -12.37
N GLY A 33 -14.49 11.14 -13.31
CA GLY A 33 -15.09 11.79 -14.49
C GLY A 33 -16.41 12.51 -14.20
N ASP A 34 -16.97 12.31 -12.99
CA ASP A 34 -18.19 13.00 -12.58
C ASP A 34 -17.95 14.49 -12.38
N ASN A 35 -19.05 15.25 -12.37
CA ASN A 35 -19.03 16.68 -12.13
C ASN A 35 -18.30 17.02 -10.82
N ALA A 36 -17.45 18.06 -10.87
CA ALA A 36 -16.65 18.51 -9.73
C ALA A 36 -17.48 18.86 -8.49
N HIS A 37 -18.72 19.28 -8.63
CA HIS A 37 -19.60 19.55 -7.49
C HIS A 37 -20.01 18.24 -6.78
N THR A 38 -20.39 17.22 -7.55
CA THR A 38 -20.72 15.87 -7.04
C THR A 38 -19.52 15.22 -6.39
N ALA A 39 -18.35 15.31 -7.03
CA ALA A 39 -17.08 14.79 -6.49
C ALA A 39 -16.77 15.38 -5.11
N ARG A 40 -16.89 16.70 -4.95
CA ARG A 40 -16.67 17.37 -3.66
C ARG A 40 -17.69 16.97 -2.59
N ALA A 41 -18.96 16.84 -2.98
CA ALA A 41 -20.01 16.43 -2.06
C ALA A 41 -19.74 15.00 -1.51
N ILE A 42 -19.40 14.05 -2.38
CA ILE A 42 -19.06 12.69 -2.01
C ILE A 42 -17.78 12.68 -1.15
N ALA A 43 -16.74 13.38 -1.57
CA ALA A 43 -15.48 13.45 -0.82
C ALA A 43 -15.68 13.97 0.60
N SER A 44 -16.51 15.02 0.77
CA SER A 44 -16.87 15.56 2.09
C SER A 44 -17.61 14.54 2.95
N GLN A 45 -18.50 13.73 2.36
CA GLN A 45 -19.26 12.72 3.09
C GLN A 45 -18.37 11.57 3.62
N VAL A 46 -17.34 11.17 2.87
CA VAL A 46 -16.43 10.10 3.26
C VAL A 46 -15.17 10.58 3.96
N GLY A 47 -14.91 11.88 3.93
CA GLY A 47 -13.74 12.48 4.55
C GLY A 47 -12.47 12.43 3.68
N ILE A 48 -12.60 12.40 2.35
CA ILE A 48 -11.47 12.48 1.42
C ILE A 48 -10.88 13.89 1.41
N ASP A 49 -9.53 14.01 1.43
CA ASP A 49 -8.82 15.28 1.56
C ASP A 49 -8.93 16.18 0.33
N GLU A 50 -8.93 15.60 -0.87
CA GLU A 50 -8.95 16.32 -2.14
C GLU A 50 -9.83 15.58 -3.15
N ALA A 51 -10.67 16.29 -3.90
CA ALA A 51 -11.49 15.73 -4.97
C ALA A 51 -11.33 16.51 -6.26
N LEU A 52 -11.00 15.80 -7.32
CA LEU A 52 -10.88 16.31 -8.69
C LEU A 52 -11.96 15.62 -9.54
N GLY A 53 -12.91 16.40 -10.03
CA GLY A 53 -13.99 15.98 -10.93
C GLY A 53 -13.75 16.43 -12.37
N ASP A 54 -14.68 16.09 -13.26
CA ASP A 54 -14.65 16.41 -14.68
C ASP A 54 -13.39 15.91 -15.41
N LEU A 55 -12.77 14.81 -14.94
CA LEU A 55 -11.52 14.28 -15.46
C LEU A 55 -11.74 13.27 -16.59
N LEU A 56 -11.06 13.48 -17.70
CA LEU A 56 -10.86 12.45 -18.73
C LEU A 56 -9.82 11.42 -18.25
N PRO A 57 -9.76 10.22 -18.84
CA PRO A 57 -8.74 9.21 -18.49
C PRO A 57 -7.30 9.74 -18.54
N GLU A 58 -6.99 10.59 -19.53
CA GLU A 58 -5.68 11.25 -19.67
C GLU A 58 -5.39 12.24 -18.53
N ASP A 59 -6.40 12.90 -17.99
CA ASP A 59 -6.25 13.87 -16.91
C ASP A 59 -6.03 13.15 -15.57
N LYS A 60 -6.62 11.97 -15.38
CA LYS A 60 -6.30 11.10 -14.25
C LYS A 60 -4.83 10.70 -14.27
N LEU A 61 -4.30 10.30 -15.42
CA LEU A 61 -2.89 9.98 -15.59
C LEU A 61 -1.98 11.16 -15.23
N LYS A 62 -2.26 12.35 -15.78
CA LYS A 62 -1.52 13.59 -15.48
C LYS A 62 -1.59 13.94 -13.98
N ALA A 63 -2.75 13.74 -13.34
CA ALA A 63 -2.90 13.97 -11.90
C ALA A 63 -2.00 13.05 -11.07
N ILE A 64 -1.91 11.76 -11.42
CA ILE A 64 -1.00 10.80 -10.79
C ILE A 64 0.45 11.21 -11.02
N GLU A 65 0.85 11.53 -12.24
CA GLU A 65 2.21 11.98 -12.56
C GLU A 65 2.61 13.25 -11.80
N ALA A 66 1.69 14.20 -11.69
CA ALA A 66 1.90 15.43 -10.91
C ALA A 66 2.07 15.14 -9.40
N LYS A 67 1.43 14.12 -8.86
CA LYS A 67 1.60 13.70 -7.46
C LYS A 67 2.93 12.97 -7.26
N ILE A 68 3.33 12.09 -8.17
CA ILE A 68 4.63 11.41 -8.17
C ILE A 68 5.77 12.42 -8.35
N GLY A 69 5.64 13.39 -9.29
CA GLY A 69 6.66 14.37 -9.60
C GLY A 69 6.85 15.46 -8.55
N LYS A 70 5.85 15.76 -7.72
CA LYS A 70 5.95 16.72 -6.61
C LYS A 70 6.79 16.21 -5.44
N GLY A 71 7.05 14.92 -5.38
CA GLY A 71 8.07 14.32 -4.55
C GLY A 71 9.45 14.61 -5.13
N GLY A 72 9.90 15.90 -5.16
CA GLY A 72 11.21 16.27 -5.67
C GLY A 72 12.36 15.46 -5.06
N ARG A 73 13.59 15.61 -5.56
CA ARG A 73 14.82 14.88 -5.19
C ARG A 73 15.06 14.59 -3.69
N ASN A 74 14.27 15.23 -2.79
CA ASN A 74 14.32 15.07 -1.33
C ASN A 74 13.08 14.37 -0.74
N SER A 75 12.13 13.88 -1.55
CA SER A 75 10.92 13.16 -1.10
C SER A 75 11.02 11.67 -1.39
N GLU A 76 12.11 11.05 -0.97
CA GLU A 76 12.31 9.58 -1.09
C GLU A 76 11.19 8.74 -0.42
N ASN A 77 10.22 9.39 0.25
CA ASN A 77 9.21 8.72 1.07
C ASN A 77 7.75 8.91 0.66
N GLN A 78 7.43 9.67 -0.39
CA GLN A 78 6.05 9.80 -0.83
C GLN A 78 5.77 8.84 -1.98
N LYS A 79 5.11 7.73 -1.67
CA LYS A 79 4.60 6.79 -2.65
C LYS A 79 3.14 7.06 -2.97
N VAL A 80 2.78 6.94 -4.23
CA VAL A 80 1.42 7.16 -4.73
C VAL A 80 0.79 5.82 -5.08
N GLY A 81 -0.27 5.45 -4.36
CA GLY A 81 -1.12 4.31 -4.70
C GLY A 81 -2.33 4.77 -5.50
N MET A 82 -2.69 4.03 -6.54
CA MET A 82 -3.92 4.22 -7.30
C MET A 82 -4.87 3.05 -7.06
N VAL A 83 -6.14 3.36 -6.85
CA VAL A 83 -7.22 2.36 -6.77
C VAL A 83 -8.18 2.62 -7.91
N GLY A 84 -8.45 1.62 -8.71
CA GLY A 84 -9.37 1.70 -9.84
C GLY A 84 -10.10 0.39 -10.12
N ASP A 85 -11.22 0.45 -10.80
CA ASP A 85 -12.09 -0.71 -11.07
C ASP A 85 -12.26 -1.00 -12.58
N GLY A 86 -11.84 -0.09 -13.44
CA GLY A 86 -12.14 -0.12 -14.86
C GLY A 86 -10.97 -0.07 -15.82
N ILE A 87 -11.26 -0.35 -17.11
CA ILE A 87 -10.32 -0.25 -18.23
C ILE A 87 -9.76 1.17 -18.35
N ASN A 88 -10.59 2.18 -18.06
CA ASN A 88 -10.22 3.59 -18.16
C ASN A 88 -9.18 4.02 -17.14
N ASP A 89 -9.02 3.27 -16.06
CA ASP A 89 -8.05 3.54 -14.99
C ASP A 89 -6.73 2.79 -15.19
N ALA A 90 -6.66 1.83 -16.13
CA ALA A 90 -5.47 1.01 -16.37
C ALA A 90 -4.19 1.83 -16.61
N PRO A 91 -4.19 2.92 -17.42
CA PRO A 91 -2.98 3.72 -17.59
C PRO A 91 -2.52 4.41 -16.30
N ALA A 92 -3.48 4.87 -15.47
CA ALA A 92 -3.18 5.50 -14.19
C ALA A 92 -2.71 4.48 -13.13
N LEU A 93 -3.29 3.26 -13.14
CA LEU A 93 -2.84 2.14 -12.31
C LEU A 93 -1.39 1.75 -12.64
N ALA A 94 -1.08 1.55 -13.92
CA ALA A 94 0.28 1.21 -14.37
C ALA A 94 1.32 2.30 -14.04
N ARG A 95 0.90 3.56 -13.98
CA ARG A 95 1.81 4.68 -13.75
C ARG A 95 2.07 4.96 -12.27
N SER A 96 1.16 4.54 -11.40
CA SER A 96 1.32 4.71 -9.95
C SER A 96 2.49 3.89 -9.38
N ASP A 97 2.97 4.24 -8.18
CA ASP A 97 3.99 3.43 -7.48
C ASP A 97 3.43 2.05 -7.05
N ILE A 98 2.11 1.96 -6.86
CA ILE A 98 1.37 0.72 -6.63
C ILE A 98 -0.06 0.87 -7.11
N GLY A 99 -0.50 -0.02 -8.00
CA GLY A 99 -1.85 -0.09 -8.53
C GLY A 99 -2.68 -1.15 -7.82
N PHE A 100 -3.89 -0.78 -7.41
CA PHE A 100 -4.88 -1.69 -6.83
C PHE A 100 -6.09 -1.78 -7.75
N ALA A 101 -6.34 -2.95 -8.33
CA ALA A 101 -7.57 -3.21 -9.05
C ALA A 101 -8.65 -3.66 -8.08
N MET A 102 -9.83 -3.04 -8.17
CA MET A 102 -11.00 -3.42 -7.37
C MET A 102 -11.95 -4.29 -8.17
N GLY A 103 -12.51 -5.25 -7.47
CA GLY A 103 -13.75 -5.87 -7.81
C GLY A 103 -13.72 -7.26 -8.39
N ALA A 104 -14.76 -7.99 -8.05
CA ALA A 104 -15.21 -9.18 -8.79
C ALA A 104 -15.68 -8.83 -10.23
N ALA A 105 -15.89 -7.54 -10.51
CA ALA A 105 -16.28 -6.98 -11.82
C ALA A 105 -15.11 -6.28 -12.51
N GLY A 106 -13.90 -6.27 -11.92
CA GLY A 106 -12.70 -5.72 -12.57
C GLY A 106 -12.51 -6.37 -13.92
N THR A 107 -12.46 -5.55 -14.97
CA THR A 107 -12.15 -6.04 -16.31
C THR A 107 -10.79 -6.72 -16.27
N GLY A 108 -10.61 -7.80 -17.02
CA GLY A 108 -9.33 -8.52 -17.09
C GLY A 108 -8.13 -7.58 -17.23
N THR A 109 -8.27 -6.51 -18.01
CA THR A 109 -7.24 -5.49 -18.24
C THR A 109 -6.82 -4.74 -16.96
N ALA A 110 -7.76 -4.37 -16.08
CA ALA A 110 -7.40 -3.68 -14.82
C ALA A 110 -6.67 -4.64 -13.87
N ILE A 111 -7.09 -5.89 -13.81
CA ILE A 111 -6.44 -6.93 -12.98
C ILE A 111 -5.05 -7.26 -13.51
N GLU A 112 -4.86 -7.32 -14.82
CA GLU A 112 -3.56 -7.58 -15.45
C GLU A 112 -2.57 -6.41 -15.31
N THR A 113 -3.09 -5.19 -15.13
CA THR A 113 -2.26 -3.99 -15.06
C THR A 113 -1.90 -3.61 -13.62
N ALA A 114 -2.71 -4.01 -12.64
CA ALA A 114 -2.51 -3.67 -11.23
C ALA A 114 -1.50 -4.61 -10.55
N ASP A 115 -0.77 -4.07 -9.58
CA ASP A 115 0.14 -4.86 -8.73
C ASP A 115 -0.63 -5.72 -7.71
N VAL A 116 -1.81 -5.27 -7.31
CA VAL A 116 -2.66 -5.92 -6.30
C VAL A 116 -4.10 -5.97 -6.78
N ALA A 117 -4.71 -7.16 -6.78
CA ALA A 117 -6.13 -7.32 -7.05
C ALA A 117 -6.91 -7.53 -5.75
N LEU A 118 -7.88 -6.68 -5.49
CA LEU A 118 -8.84 -6.82 -4.40
C LEU A 118 -10.05 -7.57 -4.94
N MET A 119 -10.23 -8.83 -4.54
CA MET A 119 -11.23 -9.74 -5.11
C MET A 119 -12.68 -9.39 -4.73
N ASP A 120 -12.87 -8.43 -3.85
CA ASP A 120 -14.17 -7.87 -3.48
C ASP A 120 -14.09 -6.34 -3.45
N ASP A 121 -15.25 -5.68 -3.47
CA ASP A 121 -15.36 -4.21 -3.48
C ASP A 121 -15.25 -3.62 -2.07
N ASP A 122 -14.31 -4.10 -1.26
CA ASP A 122 -14.11 -3.65 0.11
C ASP A 122 -12.82 -2.85 0.27
N LEU A 123 -12.95 -1.52 0.30
CA LEU A 123 -11.86 -0.59 0.52
C LEU A 123 -11.13 -0.77 1.86
N ARG A 124 -11.74 -1.43 2.86
CA ARG A 124 -11.09 -1.69 4.17
C ARG A 124 -9.87 -2.61 4.04
N LYS A 125 -9.73 -3.29 2.92
CA LYS A 125 -8.53 -4.09 2.64
C LYS A 125 -7.28 -3.23 2.40
N LEU A 126 -7.43 -1.99 1.92
CA LEU A 126 -6.31 -1.08 1.67
C LEU A 126 -5.54 -0.74 2.97
N PRO A 127 -6.18 -0.21 4.03
CA PRO A 127 -5.47 0.06 5.27
C PRO A 127 -4.87 -1.21 5.90
N ARG A 128 -5.53 -2.37 5.76
CA ARG A 128 -4.97 -3.66 6.21
C ARG A 128 -3.71 -4.03 5.42
N PHE A 129 -3.74 -3.87 4.10
CA PHE A 129 -2.57 -4.08 3.24
C PHE A 129 -1.40 -3.19 3.65
N VAL A 130 -1.64 -1.90 3.88
CA VAL A 130 -0.61 -0.95 4.30
C VAL A 130 0.00 -1.34 5.66
N ARG A 131 -0.82 -1.72 6.63
CA ARG A 131 -0.33 -2.20 7.95
C ARG A 131 0.53 -3.44 7.78
N LEU A 132 0.07 -4.41 7.01
CA LEU A 132 0.81 -5.65 6.74
C LEU A 132 2.15 -5.37 6.06
N SER A 133 2.16 -4.50 5.04
CA SER A 133 3.37 -4.09 4.33
C SER A 133 4.40 -3.43 5.28
N ARG A 134 3.96 -2.47 6.11
CA ARG A 134 4.83 -1.81 7.10
C ARG A 134 5.41 -2.80 8.12
N GLN A 135 4.60 -3.74 8.58
CA GLN A 135 5.07 -4.76 9.52
C GLN A 135 6.05 -5.72 8.87
N THR A 136 5.77 -6.15 7.63
CA THR A 136 6.69 -7.00 6.86
C THR A 136 8.04 -6.31 6.66
N HIS A 137 8.04 -5.04 6.28
CA HIS A 137 9.27 -4.26 6.13
C HIS A 137 10.05 -4.19 7.45
N THR A 138 9.39 -3.93 8.57
CA THR A 138 10.03 -3.87 9.89
C THR A 138 10.67 -5.22 10.26
N LEU A 139 9.94 -6.33 10.05
CA LEU A 139 10.45 -7.67 10.32
C LEU A 139 11.65 -8.02 9.41
N LEU A 140 11.60 -7.60 8.15
CA LEU A 140 12.66 -7.82 7.19
C LEU A 140 13.96 -7.11 7.63
N ILE A 141 13.86 -5.84 8.01
CA ILE A 141 15.02 -5.08 8.55
C ILE A 141 15.54 -5.73 9.84
N GLN A 142 14.66 -6.13 10.77
CA GLN A 142 15.07 -6.84 11.99
C GLN A 142 15.83 -8.12 11.66
N ASN A 143 15.36 -8.90 10.70
CA ASN A 143 16.00 -10.15 10.29
C ASN A 143 17.37 -9.91 9.66
N ILE A 144 17.51 -8.90 8.81
CA ILE A 144 18.79 -8.51 8.21
C ILE A 144 19.79 -8.09 9.30
N VAL A 145 19.37 -7.18 10.19
CA VAL A 145 20.23 -6.68 11.27
C VAL A 145 20.64 -7.81 12.20
N LEU A 146 19.72 -8.71 12.55
CA LEU A 146 20.01 -9.87 13.40
C LEU A 146 21.04 -10.81 12.74
N ALA A 147 20.79 -11.18 11.48
CA ALA A 147 21.67 -12.11 10.75
C ALA A 147 23.06 -11.53 10.54
N LEU A 148 23.16 -10.27 10.11
CA LEU A 148 24.46 -9.61 9.92
C LEU A 148 25.17 -9.33 11.24
N GLY A 149 24.43 -8.95 12.28
CA GLY A 149 24.98 -8.70 13.62
C GLY A 149 25.61 -9.95 14.21
N ILE A 150 24.93 -11.10 14.16
CA ILE A 150 25.47 -12.37 14.61
C ILE A 150 26.76 -12.71 13.82
N LYS A 151 26.74 -12.60 12.49
CA LYS A 151 27.90 -12.86 11.64
C LYS A 151 29.08 -11.93 11.96
N ALA A 152 28.84 -10.66 12.21
CA ALA A 152 29.86 -9.68 12.57
C ALA A 152 30.54 -10.05 13.92
N VAL A 153 29.74 -10.42 14.92
CA VAL A 153 30.25 -10.86 16.23
C VAL A 153 31.16 -12.07 16.06
N PHE A 154 30.74 -13.09 15.32
CA PHE A 154 31.56 -14.30 15.11
C PHE A 154 32.80 -14.03 14.26
N LEU A 155 32.74 -13.09 13.30
CA LEU A 155 33.90 -12.65 12.56
C LEU A 155 34.96 -12.06 13.51
N VAL A 156 34.57 -11.18 14.42
CA VAL A 156 35.46 -10.57 15.40
C VAL A 156 36.06 -11.66 16.34
N LEU A 157 35.23 -12.58 16.83
CA LEU A 157 35.72 -13.71 17.66
C LEU A 157 36.73 -14.58 16.92
N THR A 158 36.52 -14.81 15.63
CA THR A 158 37.46 -15.57 14.81
C THR A 158 38.81 -14.84 14.62
N LEU A 159 38.75 -13.53 14.36
CA LEU A 159 39.97 -12.71 14.21
C LEU A 159 40.79 -12.59 15.51
N THR A 160 40.14 -12.62 16.65
CA THR A 160 40.79 -12.60 17.96
C THR A 160 41.31 -13.98 18.39
N GLY A 161 41.13 -15.03 17.59
CA GLY A 161 41.55 -16.40 17.90
C GLY A 161 40.66 -17.13 18.92
N ALA A 162 39.55 -16.50 19.38
CA ALA A 162 38.61 -17.10 20.31
C ALA A 162 37.53 -17.95 19.63
N GLY A 163 37.42 -17.86 18.30
CA GLY A 163 36.39 -18.55 17.52
C GLY A 163 36.80 -19.98 17.15
N THR A 164 35.89 -20.95 17.36
CA THR A 164 36.05 -22.31 16.86
C THR A 164 35.12 -22.55 15.67
N MET A 165 35.47 -23.50 14.80
CA MET A 165 34.63 -23.90 13.65
C MET A 165 33.21 -24.30 14.10
N TRP A 166 33.10 -25.04 15.21
CA TRP A 166 31.79 -25.45 15.75
C TRP A 166 30.95 -24.27 16.21
N MET A 167 31.54 -23.25 16.82
CA MET A 167 30.83 -22.03 17.20
C MET A 167 30.29 -21.31 15.98
N ALA A 168 31.01 -21.23 14.88
CA ALA A 168 30.56 -20.62 13.64
C ALA A 168 29.34 -21.37 13.04
N VAL A 169 29.36 -22.70 13.04
CA VAL A 169 28.26 -23.54 12.57
C VAL A 169 27.02 -23.36 13.44
N PHE A 170 27.15 -23.39 14.77
CA PHE A 170 26.04 -23.18 15.69
C PHE A 170 25.45 -21.76 15.56
N ALA A 171 26.27 -20.75 15.32
CA ALA A 171 25.82 -19.39 15.12
C ALA A 171 24.99 -19.23 13.81
N ASP A 172 25.45 -19.85 12.73
CA ASP A 172 24.74 -19.76 11.43
C ASP A 172 23.38 -20.47 11.48
N VAL A 173 23.36 -21.69 12.04
CA VAL A 173 22.11 -22.44 12.26
C VAL A 173 21.18 -21.68 13.23
N GLY A 174 21.72 -21.19 14.35
CA GLY A 174 20.98 -20.44 15.36
C GLY A 174 20.40 -19.13 14.79
N ALA A 175 21.19 -18.37 14.02
CA ALA A 175 20.72 -17.17 13.33
C ALA A 175 19.57 -17.49 12.36
N SER A 176 19.69 -18.55 11.58
CA SER A 176 18.66 -18.98 10.64
C SER A 176 17.35 -19.34 11.37
N LEU A 177 17.42 -20.07 12.47
CA LEU A 177 16.25 -20.42 13.29
C LEU A 177 15.60 -19.18 13.91
N LEU A 178 16.37 -18.21 14.39
CA LEU A 178 15.87 -16.97 14.95
C LEU A 178 15.17 -16.11 13.89
N VAL A 179 15.73 -16.01 12.69
CA VAL A 179 15.13 -15.31 11.56
C VAL A 179 13.80 -15.94 11.16
N VAL A 180 13.75 -17.28 11.07
CA VAL A 180 12.50 -17.99 10.77
C VAL A 180 11.46 -17.77 11.87
N ALA A 181 11.84 -17.91 13.13
CA ALA A 181 10.95 -17.69 14.27
C ALA A 181 10.40 -16.26 14.31
N ASN A 182 11.23 -15.25 14.00
CA ASN A 182 10.79 -13.86 13.90
C ASN A 182 9.83 -13.67 12.72
N GLY A 183 10.09 -14.29 11.56
CA GLY A 183 9.22 -14.27 10.40
C GLY A 183 7.83 -14.88 10.64
N LEU A 184 7.75 -15.94 11.45
CA LEU A 184 6.48 -16.58 11.82
C LEU A 184 5.53 -15.65 12.60
N ARG A 185 6.01 -14.56 13.16
CA ARG A 185 5.15 -13.52 13.79
C ARG A 185 4.20 -12.89 12.78
N LEU A 186 4.55 -12.87 11.48
CA LEU A 186 3.69 -12.34 10.43
C LEU A 186 2.44 -13.22 10.22
N VAL A 187 2.54 -14.53 10.41
CA VAL A 187 1.41 -15.48 10.29
C VAL A 187 0.34 -15.21 11.34
N ARG A 188 0.72 -14.63 12.48
CA ARG A 188 -0.19 -14.28 13.58
C ARG A 188 -0.75 -12.87 13.47
N PHE A 189 -0.48 -12.19 12.35
CA PHE A 189 -1.02 -10.85 12.10
C PHE A 189 -2.54 -10.91 12.01
N ARG A 190 -3.21 -10.30 12.99
CA ARG A 190 -4.64 -10.00 12.97
C ARG A 190 -4.76 -8.50 12.72
N GLY A 191 -4.91 -8.13 11.41
CA GLY A 191 -5.07 -6.74 10.97
C GLY A 191 -6.44 -6.17 11.32
#